data_a6bd8127cf6d7a8253218fdc34bb7f8e
#
_entry.id   a6bd8127cf6d7a8253218fdc34bb7f8e
#
_cell.length_a   1.000
_cell.length_b   1.000
_cell.length_c   1.000
_cell.angle_alpha   90.00
_cell.angle_beta   90.00
_cell.angle_gamma   90.00
#
_symmetry.space_group_name_H-M   'P 1'
#
loop_
_entity.id
_entity.type
_entity.pdbx_description
1 polymer ?
#
loop_
_entity_poly.entity_id
_entity_poly.type
_entity_poly.pdbx_seq_one_letter_code
_entity_poly.pdbx_strand_id
1 'polypeptide(L)'
;MIFAGAQKNLGPSGVTVVIIRKDLAERADKNLPTMLQYRTYIKEKSLYNTPPTFAIYIVGLVMEWIEAEGGITGIEKRNATKAKLLYDTIGASSGYYRCPVGDSSRSKMNVVFRVAGGDEGVEKQFGKEAAAAGLVGTPGHRSVGGMRVSLYNAVTLEAVEALTSFMREFQRTRG
;
A
#
# COMPACT_ATOMS: atom_id res chain seq x y z
N MET A 1 18.74 -11.40 1.35
CA MET A 1 18.49 -10.36 0.34
C MET A 1 17.06 -9.87 0.51
N ILE A 2 16.87 -8.55 0.49
CA ILE A 2 15.56 -7.88 0.47
C ILE A 2 15.52 -7.03 -0.80
N PHE A 3 14.40 -7.01 -1.49
CA PHE A 3 14.20 -6.12 -2.63
C PHE A 3 12.77 -5.59 -2.64
N ALA A 4 12.59 -4.36 -3.11
CA ALA A 4 11.29 -3.70 -3.19
C ALA A 4 11.27 -2.72 -4.35
N GLY A 5 10.21 -2.78 -5.18
CA GLY A 5 9.89 -1.70 -6.11
C GLY A 5 9.38 -0.49 -5.34
N ALA A 6 9.89 0.69 -5.66
CA ALA A 6 9.53 1.92 -4.93
C ALA A 6 8.07 2.37 -5.15
N GLN A 7 7.44 1.94 -6.19
CA GLN A 7 6.19 2.39 -6.86
C GLN A 7 4.95 2.69 -5.99
N LYS A 8 5.07 2.80 -4.67
CA LYS A 8 3.98 3.12 -3.72
C LYS A 8 4.52 3.92 -2.54
N ASN A 9 4.79 3.27 -1.41
CA ASN A 9 5.22 3.93 -0.17
C ASN A 9 6.63 4.55 -0.23
N LEU A 10 7.49 4.06 -1.13
CA LEU A 10 8.86 4.56 -1.27
C LEU A 10 9.01 5.64 -2.36
N GLY A 11 8.06 5.74 -3.29
CA GLY A 11 8.13 6.71 -4.37
C GLY A 11 7.50 6.23 -5.68
N PRO A 12 7.93 6.75 -6.84
CA PRO A 12 7.40 6.41 -8.14
C PRO A 12 7.85 5.03 -8.63
N SER A 13 7.21 4.52 -9.68
CA SER A 13 7.67 3.34 -10.41
C SER A 13 9.02 3.59 -11.12
N GLY A 14 9.75 2.52 -11.43
CA GLY A 14 11.02 2.58 -12.16
C GLY A 14 12.27 2.47 -11.28
N VAL A 15 12.12 2.45 -9.95
CA VAL A 15 13.21 2.22 -9.00
C VAL A 15 12.97 0.96 -8.20
N THR A 16 13.99 0.13 -8.08
CA THR A 16 14.01 -1.03 -7.18
C THR A 16 15.12 -0.86 -6.16
N VAL A 17 14.76 -0.89 -4.89
CA VAL A 17 15.72 -0.92 -3.78
C VAL A 17 16.11 -2.36 -3.52
N VAL A 18 17.44 -2.62 -3.42
CA VAL A 18 17.98 -3.94 -3.08
C VAL A 18 18.92 -3.81 -1.91
N ILE A 19 18.66 -4.60 -0.86
CA ILE A 19 19.54 -4.76 0.30
C ILE A 19 20.08 -6.18 0.27
N ILE A 20 21.40 -6.32 0.06
CA ILE A 20 22.03 -7.63 -0.09
C ILE A 20 23.30 -7.69 0.75
N ARG A 21 23.53 -8.84 1.40
CA ARG A 21 24.82 -9.11 2.04
C ARG A 21 25.90 -9.25 0.97
N LYS A 22 27.09 -8.70 1.21
CA LYS A 22 28.20 -8.72 0.23
C LYS A 22 28.58 -10.14 -0.20
N ASP A 23 28.66 -11.08 0.75
CA ASP A 23 28.99 -12.47 0.47
C ASP A 23 28.00 -13.17 -0.50
N LEU A 24 26.73 -12.82 -0.45
CA LEU A 24 25.73 -13.33 -1.37
C LEU A 24 25.93 -12.81 -2.81
N ALA A 25 26.29 -11.55 -2.94
CA ALA A 25 26.60 -10.97 -4.25
C ALA A 25 27.86 -11.56 -4.88
N GLU A 26 28.86 -11.87 -4.04
CA GLU A 26 30.14 -12.48 -4.47
C GLU A 26 29.98 -13.94 -4.90
N ARG A 27 29.10 -14.69 -4.24
CA ARG A 27 28.81 -16.12 -4.58
C ARG A 27 27.98 -16.32 -5.84
N ALA A 28 27.36 -15.26 -6.36
CA ALA A 28 26.56 -15.36 -7.59
C ALA A 28 27.40 -15.84 -8.77
N ASP A 29 26.79 -16.61 -9.67
CA ASP A 29 27.43 -17.13 -10.87
C ASP A 29 28.06 -15.98 -11.69
N LYS A 30 29.34 -16.16 -12.03
CA LYS A 30 30.11 -15.17 -12.80
C LYS A 30 29.78 -15.20 -14.29
N ASN A 31 29.11 -16.23 -14.76
CA ASN A 31 28.75 -16.41 -16.19
C ASN A 31 27.42 -15.76 -16.53
N LEU A 32 26.69 -15.18 -15.50
CA LEU A 32 25.49 -14.42 -15.77
C LEU A 32 25.79 -13.18 -16.61
N PRO A 33 24.86 -12.73 -17.46
CA PRO A 33 24.97 -11.43 -18.13
C PRO A 33 25.25 -10.32 -17.12
N THR A 34 26.08 -9.35 -17.51
CA THR A 34 26.58 -8.29 -16.62
C THR A 34 25.48 -7.60 -15.81
N MET A 35 24.34 -7.29 -16.44
CA MET A 35 23.20 -6.60 -15.80
C MET A 35 22.41 -7.49 -14.83
N LEU A 36 22.64 -8.81 -14.81
CA LEU A 36 22.04 -9.74 -13.84
C LEU A 36 22.99 -10.06 -12.67
N GLN A 37 24.13 -9.39 -12.58
CA GLN A 37 25.11 -9.57 -11.54
C GLN A 37 25.05 -8.44 -10.51
N TYR A 38 24.67 -8.69 -9.28
CA TYR A 38 24.66 -7.66 -8.22
C TYR A 38 26.03 -7.06 -7.95
N ARG A 39 27.12 -7.81 -8.18
CA ARG A 39 28.50 -7.29 -8.05
C ARG A 39 28.76 -6.10 -8.97
N THR A 40 28.15 -6.07 -10.17
CA THR A 40 28.24 -4.94 -11.10
C THR A 40 27.67 -3.67 -10.46
N TYR A 41 26.45 -3.76 -9.93
CA TYR A 41 25.80 -2.62 -9.26
C TYR A 41 26.52 -2.18 -7.99
N ILE A 42 27.06 -3.12 -7.21
CA ILE A 42 27.83 -2.82 -6.00
C ILE A 42 29.11 -2.05 -6.37
N LYS A 43 29.87 -2.55 -7.34
CA LYS A 43 31.13 -1.93 -7.81
C LYS A 43 30.90 -0.52 -8.35
N GLU A 44 29.89 -0.36 -9.15
CA GLU A 44 29.58 0.89 -9.84
C GLU A 44 28.58 1.78 -9.05
N LYS A 45 28.34 1.48 -7.77
CA LYS A 45 27.43 2.25 -6.89
C LYS A 45 26.06 2.51 -7.51
N SER A 46 25.50 1.50 -8.16
CA SER A 46 24.24 1.53 -8.92
C SER A 46 24.26 2.41 -10.19
N LEU A 47 25.42 2.87 -10.65
CA LEU A 47 25.57 3.76 -11.79
C LEU A 47 26.29 3.11 -12.98
N TYR A 48 26.18 1.79 -13.14
CA TYR A 48 26.75 1.08 -14.29
C TYR A 48 26.17 1.56 -15.62
N ASN A 49 24.89 1.87 -15.65
CA ASN A 49 24.17 2.50 -16.75
C ASN A 49 23.52 3.80 -16.26
N THR A 50 23.05 4.64 -17.15
CA THR A 50 22.28 5.84 -16.82
C THR A 50 21.04 5.44 -15.99
N PRO A 51 20.91 5.90 -14.73
CA PRO A 51 19.82 5.50 -13.86
C PRO A 51 18.57 6.34 -14.13
N PRO A 52 17.37 5.92 -13.63
CA PRO A 52 16.16 6.72 -13.65
C PRO A 52 16.27 7.89 -12.63
N THR A 53 17.07 8.90 -12.95
CA THR A 53 17.51 9.95 -12.04
C THR A 53 16.35 10.64 -11.33
N PHE A 54 15.29 11.02 -12.05
CA PHE A 54 14.13 11.68 -11.46
C PHE A 54 13.43 10.79 -10.42
N ALA A 55 13.23 9.51 -10.74
CA ALA A 55 12.58 8.58 -9.81
C ALA A 55 13.42 8.33 -8.55
N ILE A 56 14.76 8.27 -8.68
CA ILE A 56 15.69 8.16 -7.55
C ILE A 56 15.63 9.44 -6.70
N TYR A 57 15.60 10.61 -7.32
CA TYR A 57 15.46 11.90 -6.62
C TYR A 57 14.17 11.94 -5.78
N ILE A 58 13.05 11.55 -6.36
CA ILE A 58 11.76 11.50 -5.63
C ILE A 58 11.81 10.49 -4.46
N VAL A 59 12.47 9.32 -4.64
CA VAL A 59 12.67 8.39 -3.51
C VAL A 59 13.45 9.06 -2.38
N GLY A 60 14.49 9.85 -2.70
CA GLY A 60 15.22 10.64 -1.70
C GLY A 60 14.31 11.59 -0.92
N LEU A 61 13.50 12.38 -1.61
CA LEU A 61 12.54 13.31 -0.98
C LEU A 61 11.50 12.57 -0.10
N VAL A 62 11.05 11.40 -0.52
CA VAL A 62 10.14 10.58 0.31
C VAL A 62 10.84 10.09 1.58
N MET A 63 12.12 9.74 1.53
CA MET A 63 12.87 9.35 2.71
C MET A 63 13.03 10.53 3.69
N GLU A 64 13.36 11.72 3.20
CA GLU A 64 13.43 12.95 4.00
C GLU A 64 12.08 13.27 4.66
N TRP A 65 10.98 13.13 3.91
CA TRP A 65 9.64 13.28 4.47
C TRP A 65 9.34 12.26 5.56
N ILE A 66 9.69 10.98 5.37
CA ILE A 66 9.51 9.94 6.39
C ILE A 66 10.29 10.29 7.67
N GLU A 67 11.52 10.79 7.55
CA GLU A 67 12.31 11.23 8.70
C GLU A 67 11.65 12.40 9.43
N ALA A 68 11.16 13.40 8.69
CA ALA A 68 10.45 14.54 9.26
C ALA A 68 9.15 14.15 9.99
N GLU A 69 8.47 13.08 9.54
CA GLU A 69 7.26 12.53 10.17
C GLU A 69 7.55 11.63 11.39
N GLY A 70 8.76 11.65 11.93
CA GLY A 70 9.19 10.86 13.08
C GLY A 70 9.78 9.49 12.73
N GLY A 71 10.26 9.34 11.51
CA GLY A 71 10.91 8.12 11.01
C GLY A 71 9.96 6.93 10.89
N ILE A 72 10.53 5.74 10.90
CA ILE A 72 9.77 4.48 10.78
C ILE A 72 8.73 4.35 11.89
N THR A 73 9.09 4.71 13.13
CA THR A 73 8.19 4.61 14.29
C THR A 73 7.00 5.57 14.17
N GLY A 74 7.22 6.80 13.70
CA GLY A 74 6.16 7.77 13.47
C GLY A 74 5.18 7.31 12.40
N ILE A 75 5.71 6.85 11.27
CA ILE A 75 4.90 6.30 10.16
C ILE A 75 4.15 5.02 10.58
N GLU A 76 4.78 4.14 11.35
CA GLU A 76 4.10 2.93 11.86
C GLU A 76 2.91 3.27 12.75
N LYS A 77 3.09 4.21 13.69
CA LYS A 77 2.01 4.67 14.57
C LYS A 77 0.84 5.28 13.77
N ARG A 78 1.15 6.17 12.81
CA ARG A 78 0.15 6.76 11.90
C ARG A 78 -0.62 5.68 11.13
N ASN A 79 0.08 4.73 10.53
CA ASN A 79 -0.53 3.66 9.76
C ASN A 79 -1.38 2.71 10.63
N ALA A 80 -0.94 2.42 11.86
CA ALA A 80 -1.70 1.62 12.81
C ALA A 80 -3.01 2.32 13.20
N THR A 81 -2.99 3.63 13.43
CA THR A 81 -4.19 4.43 13.75
C THR A 81 -5.20 4.40 12.60
N LYS A 82 -4.75 4.64 11.37
CA LYS A 82 -5.60 4.58 10.16
C LYS A 82 -6.24 3.21 9.97
N ALA A 83 -5.43 2.15 10.04
CA ALA A 83 -5.91 0.79 9.86
C ALA A 83 -6.90 0.39 10.96
N LYS A 84 -6.60 0.75 12.22
CA LYS A 84 -7.50 0.50 13.35
C LYS A 84 -8.87 1.13 13.15
N LEU A 85 -8.91 2.42 12.78
CA LEU A 85 -10.17 3.14 12.53
C LEU A 85 -11.04 2.43 11.49
N LEU A 86 -10.44 1.98 10.39
CA LEU A 86 -11.18 1.29 9.33
C LEU A 86 -11.62 -0.11 9.77
N TYR A 87 -10.77 -0.89 10.43
CA TYR A 87 -11.16 -2.22 10.94
C TYR A 87 -12.20 -2.15 12.04
N ASP A 88 -12.13 -1.16 12.94
CA ASP A 88 -13.16 -0.93 13.96
C ASP A 88 -14.51 -0.59 13.31
N THR A 89 -14.50 0.21 12.25
CA THR A 89 -15.73 0.53 11.49
C THR A 89 -16.33 -0.71 10.83
N ILE A 90 -15.51 -1.55 10.23
CA ILE A 90 -15.94 -2.84 9.66
C ILE A 90 -16.52 -3.73 10.77
N GLY A 91 -15.84 -3.87 11.91
CA GLY A 91 -16.27 -4.68 13.03
C GLY A 91 -17.59 -4.22 13.68
N ALA A 92 -17.80 -2.91 13.74
CA ALA A 92 -19.02 -2.31 14.32
C ALA A 92 -20.26 -2.39 13.41
N SER A 93 -20.12 -2.86 12.16
CA SER A 93 -21.19 -2.87 11.16
C SER A 93 -22.21 -4.02 11.29
N SER A 94 -22.17 -4.81 12.38
CA SER A 94 -23.04 -5.97 12.57
C SER A 94 -23.02 -6.96 11.38
N GLY A 95 -21.86 -7.09 10.70
CA GLY A 95 -21.67 -7.99 9.58
C GLY A 95 -22.03 -7.41 8.19
N TYR A 96 -22.55 -6.20 8.13
CA TYR A 96 -22.83 -5.53 6.85
C TYR A 96 -21.54 -5.33 6.03
N TYR A 97 -20.45 -4.90 6.70
CA TYR A 97 -19.09 -4.97 6.17
C TYR A 97 -18.37 -6.15 6.78
N ARG A 98 -17.71 -6.98 5.95
CA ARG A 98 -16.99 -8.15 6.44
C ARG A 98 -15.60 -8.24 5.81
N CYS A 99 -14.57 -8.22 6.67
CA CYS A 99 -13.21 -8.53 6.24
C CYS A 99 -13.05 -10.05 6.09
N PRO A 100 -12.66 -10.57 4.91
CA PRO A 100 -12.46 -12.01 4.70
C PRO A 100 -11.14 -12.52 5.30
N VAL A 101 -10.28 -11.62 5.79
CA VAL A 101 -8.95 -11.94 6.31
C VAL A 101 -9.00 -12.07 7.83
N GLY A 102 -8.45 -13.18 8.35
CA GLY A 102 -8.34 -13.40 9.80
C GLY A 102 -7.45 -12.35 10.48
N ASP A 103 -7.77 -12.01 11.72
CA ASP A 103 -7.20 -10.88 12.45
C ASP A 103 -5.66 -10.86 12.49
N SER A 104 -5.05 -12.03 12.70
CA SER A 104 -3.59 -12.18 12.74
C SER A 104 -2.86 -11.94 11.40
N SER A 105 -3.62 -11.92 10.29
CA SER A 105 -3.09 -11.77 8.92
C SER A 105 -3.53 -10.47 8.25
N ARG A 106 -4.19 -9.58 8.97
CA ARG A 106 -4.68 -8.31 8.44
C ARG A 106 -3.54 -7.35 8.10
N SER A 107 -3.60 -6.79 6.90
CA SER A 107 -2.66 -5.75 6.45
C SER A 107 -3.04 -4.38 7.05
N LYS A 108 -2.03 -3.64 7.52
CA LYS A 108 -2.20 -2.22 7.89
C LYS A 108 -2.20 -1.28 6.67
N MET A 109 -1.86 -1.79 5.47
CA MET A 109 -1.76 -1.00 4.23
C MET A 109 -2.90 -1.22 3.26
N ASN A 110 -3.36 -2.47 3.10
CA ASN A 110 -4.43 -2.82 2.17
C ASN A 110 -5.55 -3.52 2.93
N VAL A 111 -6.58 -2.77 3.25
CA VAL A 111 -7.77 -3.30 3.92
C VAL A 111 -8.75 -3.77 2.86
N VAL A 112 -9.14 -5.04 2.93
CA VAL A 112 -10.14 -5.61 2.02
C VAL A 112 -11.42 -5.96 2.79
N PHE A 113 -12.57 -5.73 2.17
CA PHE A 113 -13.85 -6.08 2.76
C PHE A 113 -14.94 -6.34 1.71
N ARG A 114 -15.96 -7.07 2.12
CA ARG A 114 -17.18 -7.29 1.36
C ARG A 114 -18.29 -6.41 1.93
N VAL A 115 -19.25 -6.04 1.10
CA VAL A 115 -20.43 -5.24 1.48
C VAL A 115 -21.69 -6.10 1.33
N ALA A 116 -22.62 -6.01 2.27
CA ALA A 116 -23.92 -6.72 2.23
C ALA A 116 -23.80 -8.21 1.89
N GLY A 117 -22.92 -8.92 2.62
CA GLY A 117 -22.67 -10.35 2.39
C GLY A 117 -21.89 -10.67 1.11
N GLY A 118 -21.47 -9.68 0.34
CA GLY A 118 -20.78 -9.84 -0.95
C GLY A 118 -21.70 -9.73 -2.16
N ASP A 119 -22.83 -9.05 -2.03
CA ASP A 119 -23.71 -8.73 -3.15
C ASP A 119 -22.99 -7.80 -4.14
N GLU A 120 -22.75 -8.28 -5.35
CA GLU A 120 -22.01 -7.53 -6.36
C GLU A 120 -22.72 -6.23 -6.81
N GLY A 121 -24.04 -6.18 -6.78
CA GLY A 121 -24.81 -4.99 -7.12
C GLY A 121 -24.59 -3.90 -6.08
N VAL A 122 -24.67 -4.27 -4.80
CA VAL A 122 -24.41 -3.36 -3.67
C VAL A 122 -22.95 -2.90 -3.66
N GLU A 123 -21.99 -3.79 -3.92
CA GLU A 123 -20.56 -3.45 -4.01
C GLU A 123 -20.27 -2.47 -5.16
N LYS A 124 -20.90 -2.65 -6.32
CA LYS A 124 -20.80 -1.70 -7.44
C LYS A 124 -21.41 -0.35 -7.08
N GLN A 125 -22.56 -0.36 -6.41
CA GLN A 125 -23.22 0.87 -5.96
C GLN A 125 -22.37 1.61 -4.93
N PHE A 126 -21.79 0.89 -3.94
CA PHE A 126 -20.85 1.45 -2.98
C PHE A 126 -19.67 2.15 -3.68
N GLY A 127 -19.02 1.48 -4.63
CA GLY A 127 -17.90 2.06 -5.38
C GLY A 127 -18.29 3.32 -6.16
N LYS A 128 -19.48 3.33 -6.77
CA LYS A 128 -20.00 4.49 -7.52
C LYS A 128 -20.30 5.68 -6.61
N GLU A 129 -21.00 5.44 -5.50
CA GLU A 129 -21.35 6.51 -4.53
C GLU A 129 -20.11 7.03 -3.81
N ALA A 130 -19.16 6.15 -3.43
CA ALA A 130 -17.88 6.53 -2.87
C ALA A 130 -17.11 7.45 -3.82
N ALA A 131 -17.00 7.10 -5.10
CA ALA A 131 -16.33 7.93 -6.10
C ALA A 131 -17.02 9.28 -6.28
N ALA A 132 -18.34 9.34 -6.27
CA ALA A 132 -19.11 10.59 -6.32
C ALA A 132 -18.88 11.47 -5.09
N ALA A 133 -18.59 10.86 -3.94
CA ALA A 133 -18.21 11.57 -2.71
C ALA A 133 -16.69 11.92 -2.66
N GLY A 134 -15.94 11.73 -3.74
CA GLY A 134 -14.50 12.01 -3.80
C GLY A 134 -13.61 10.89 -3.25
N LEU A 135 -14.18 9.75 -2.84
CA LEU A 135 -13.47 8.60 -2.30
C LEU A 135 -13.10 7.62 -3.44
N VAL A 136 -12.07 7.94 -4.19
CA VAL A 136 -11.66 7.18 -5.38
C VAL A 136 -10.83 5.94 -5.04
N GLY A 137 -10.86 4.91 -5.92
CA GLY A 137 -10.00 3.74 -5.80
C GLY A 137 -10.45 2.69 -4.78
N THR A 138 -11.72 2.70 -4.37
CA THR A 138 -12.28 1.75 -3.41
C THR A 138 -12.63 0.36 -3.97
N PRO A 139 -12.91 0.12 -5.27
CA PRO A 139 -13.17 -1.23 -5.79
C PRO A 139 -11.99 -2.18 -5.59
N GLY A 140 -12.29 -3.44 -5.31
CA GLY A 140 -11.31 -4.51 -5.13
C GLY A 140 -10.62 -4.93 -6.44
N HIS A 141 -9.75 -5.95 -6.33
CA HIS A 141 -9.07 -6.49 -7.51
C HIS A 141 -10.07 -7.19 -8.42
N ARG A 142 -9.90 -7.05 -9.74
CA ARG A 142 -10.84 -7.59 -10.76
C ARG A 142 -11.10 -9.09 -10.62
N SER A 143 -10.11 -9.87 -10.20
CA SER A 143 -10.24 -11.33 -10.02
C SER A 143 -10.83 -11.75 -8.67
N VAL A 144 -10.95 -10.85 -7.69
CA VAL A 144 -11.39 -11.17 -6.33
C VAL A 144 -12.72 -10.49 -6.01
N GLY A 145 -12.98 -9.34 -6.60
CA GLY A 145 -14.16 -8.51 -6.28
C GLY A 145 -14.02 -7.82 -4.93
N GLY A 146 -15.15 -7.40 -4.39
CA GLY A 146 -15.23 -6.69 -3.12
C GLY A 146 -14.65 -5.29 -3.16
N MET A 147 -14.30 -4.81 -2.00
CA MET A 147 -13.68 -3.50 -1.81
C MET A 147 -12.24 -3.65 -1.32
N ARG A 148 -11.37 -2.71 -1.71
CA ARG A 148 -9.99 -2.63 -1.23
C ARG A 148 -9.62 -1.16 -1.00
N VAL A 149 -9.22 -0.84 0.20
CA VAL A 149 -8.72 0.47 0.57
C VAL A 149 -7.22 0.43 0.79
N SER A 150 -6.49 1.23 0.04
CA SER A 150 -5.03 1.34 0.16
C SER A 150 -4.69 2.52 1.07
N LEU A 151 -4.21 2.23 2.27
CA LEU A 151 -3.86 3.19 3.33
C LEU A 151 -2.37 3.58 3.29
N TYR A 152 -1.85 3.92 2.10
CA TYR A 152 -0.43 4.28 1.96
C TYR A 152 0.00 5.36 2.95
N ASN A 153 1.32 5.49 3.15
CA ASN A 153 1.90 6.42 4.13
C ASN A 153 1.37 7.86 3.96
N ALA A 154 1.17 8.31 2.72
CA ALA A 154 0.70 9.65 2.41
C ALA A 154 -0.83 9.84 2.58
N VAL A 155 -1.61 8.76 2.72
CA VAL A 155 -3.05 8.89 3.03
C VAL A 155 -3.21 9.43 4.45
N THR A 156 -3.95 10.52 4.60
CA THR A 156 -4.13 11.19 5.88
C THR A 156 -5.19 10.47 6.75
N LEU A 157 -5.22 10.77 8.04
CA LEU A 157 -6.26 10.24 8.95
C LEU A 157 -7.64 10.77 8.56
N GLU A 158 -7.72 12.05 8.20
CA GLU A 158 -8.95 12.72 7.76
C GLU A 158 -9.56 12.03 6.52
N ALA A 159 -8.74 11.56 5.59
CA ALA A 159 -9.22 10.80 4.44
C ALA A 159 -9.86 9.46 4.87
N VAL A 160 -9.32 8.81 5.90
CA VAL A 160 -9.90 7.58 6.44
C VAL A 160 -11.16 7.86 7.25
N GLU A 161 -11.21 8.96 7.99
CA GLU A 161 -12.41 9.44 8.71
C GLU A 161 -13.55 9.75 7.73
N ALA A 162 -13.26 10.42 6.61
CA ALA A 162 -14.23 10.67 5.56
C ALA A 162 -14.78 9.34 4.98
N LEU A 163 -13.92 8.37 4.70
CA LEU A 163 -14.34 7.04 4.23
C LEU A 163 -15.21 6.34 5.27
N THR A 164 -14.80 6.30 6.53
CA THR A 164 -15.57 5.60 7.58
C THR A 164 -16.92 6.28 7.87
N SER A 165 -17.01 7.60 7.74
CA SER A 165 -18.26 8.34 7.82
C SER A 165 -19.18 7.99 6.65
N PHE A 166 -18.64 7.94 5.42
CA PHE A 166 -19.37 7.48 4.24
C PHE A 166 -19.86 6.03 4.43
N MET A 167 -19.04 5.13 4.93
CA MET A 167 -19.43 3.74 5.18
C MET A 167 -20.62 3.64 6.13
N ARG A 168 -20.60 4.37 7.24
CA ARG A 168 -21.73 4.39 8.20
C ARG A 168 -23.01 4.91 7.56
N GLU A 169 -22.91 5.98 6.78
CA GLU A 169 -24.08 6.56 6.09
C GLU A 169 -24.60 5.63 4.99
N PHE A 170 -23.72 5.00 4.21
CA PHE A 170 -24.11 4.02 3.20
C PHE A 170 -24.84 2.83 3.83
N GLN A 171 -24.32 2.29 4.95
CA GLN A 171 -25.01 1.22 5.69
C GLN A 171 -26.38 1.70 6.21
N ARG A 172 -26.49 2.91 6.77
CA ARG A 172 -27.75 3.45 7.28
C ARG A 172 -28.83 3.56 6.21
N THR A 173 -28.44 3.84 4.96
CA THR A 173 -29.37 4.08 3.86
C THR A 173 -29.62 2.86 2.98
N ARG A 174 -28.77 1.84 3.04
CA ARG A 174 -28.76 0.67 2.16
C ARG A 174 -28.73 -0.69 2.90
N GLY A 175 -28.57 -0.67 4.24
CA GLY A 175 -28.52 -1.86 5.11
C GLY A 175 -29.86 -2.34 5.64
#